data_b83ef9a48ebda70bf7b53860c6f5e193
#
_entry.id   b83ef9a48ebda70bf7b53860c6f5e193
#
_cell.length_a   1.000
_cell.length_b   1.000
_cell.length_c   1.000
_cell.angle_alpha   90.00
_cell.angle_beta   90.00
_cell.angle_gamma   90.00
#
_symmetry.space_group_name_H-M   'P 1'
#
loop_
_entity.id
_entity.type
_entity.pdbx_description
1 polymer ?
#
loop_
_entity_poly.entity_id
_entity_poly.type
_entity_poly.pdbx_seq_one_letter_code
_entity_poly.pdbx_strand_id
1 'polypeptide(L)'
;MSQQQQPSTRLATTICFMKSALETPERAALPPLLQGASNFRDVGGYPTAGGQRVRRGHVFRSDHLAALTETDVARLKALGVRHSLDFRGTAECTSTPYAIDGVERVALTIEPTVVARMQTLVAQGVVPSTEETVALMCETYRDFVNHNAGTYGRFMKHLLEQPTPQVFHCTAGKDRTGFAAALLLSALGVDRATIEHDYLLTNQLYKRDARLEGQGHPHVMKVLWQVQPEFLHAAFDAVDQQHGGMDDYLQGAIGLSPQELAELQRMLLED
;
A
#
# COMPACT_ATOMS: atom_id res chain seq x y z
N MET A 1 71.34 -5.90 -23.97
CA MET A 1 70.90 -5.30 -22.66
C MET A 1 69.53 -4.73 -22.87
N SER A 2 68.53 -5.51 -22.54
CA SER A 2 67.09 -5.20 -22.74
C SER A 2 66.42 -5.06 -21.38
N GLN A 3 65.99 -3.84 -21.07
CA GLN A 3 65.22 -3.59 -19.89
C GLN A 3 63.72 -3.85 -20.21
N GLN A 4 63.10 -4.81 -19.53
CA GLN A 4 61.66 -5.02 -19.52
C GLN A 4 61.02 -4.09 -18.47
N GLN A 5 60.13 -3.22 -18.93
CA GLN A 5 59.26 -2.44 -18.07
C GLN A 5 58.02 -3.31 -17.68
N GLN A 6 57.78 -3.43 -16.38
CA GLN A 6 56.55 -3.98 -15.82
C GLN A 6 55.43 -2.93 -15.85
N PRO A 7 54.16 -3.30 -16.18
CA PRO A 7 53.01 -2.39 -16.05
C PRO A 7 52.48 -2.35 -14.61
N SER A 8 52.15 -1.16 -14.17
CA SER A 8 51.72 -0.79 -12.82
C SER A 8 50.34 -1.35 -12.42
N THR A 9 50.36 -2.01 -11.28
CA THR A 9 49.22 -2.51 -10.53
C THR A 9 48.47 -1.37 -9.81
N ARG A 10 47.60 -0.62 -10.50
CA ARG A 10 46.76 0.42 -9.87
C ARG A 10 45.37 0.58 -10.48
N LEU A 11 44.69 -0.49 -10.84
CA LEU A 11 43.32 -0.41 -11.37
C LEU A 11 42.35 -1.49 -10.83
N ALA A 12 42.77 -2.23 -9.80
CA ALA A 12 41.94 -3.33 -9.27
C ALA A 12 41.23 -3.02 -7.92
N THR A 13 41.44 -1.84 -7.32
CA THR A 13 40.95 -1.55 -5.97
C THR A 13 39.69 -0.66 -5.92
N THR A 14 39.20 -0.13 -7.05
CA THR A 14 38.08 0.82 -7.07
C THR A 14 36.73 0.15 -7.41
N ILE A 15 36.70 -1.10 -7.83
CA ILE A 15 35.45 -1.80 -8.22
C ILE A 15 34.85 -2.62 -7.07
N CYS A 16 35.55 -2.80 -5.95
CA CYS A 16 35.08 -3.59 -4.83
C CYS A 16 34.22 -2.82 -3.79
N PHE A 17 34.12 -1.51 -3.88
CA PHE A 17 33.37 -0.67 -2.90
C PHE A 17 31.97 -0.25 -3.33
N MET A 18 31.46 -0.64 -4.52
CA MET A 18 30.13 -0.28 -5.00
C MET A 18 29.12 -1.44 -5.00
N LYS A 19 29.44 -2.58 -4.39
CA LYS A 19 28.51 -3.73 -4.30
C LYS A 19 27.90 -3.99 -2.92
N SER A 20 28.12 -3.11 -1.94
CA SER A 20 27.70 -3.35 -0.54
C SER A 20 26.56 -2.44 -0.09
N ALA A 21 25.83 -1.76 -0.98
CA ALA A 21 24.80 -0.79 -0.58
C ALA A 21 23.37 -1.12 -1.05
N LEU A 22 23.08 -2.35 -1.47
CA LEU A 22 21.72 -2.77 -1.86
C LEU A 22 21.36 -4.17 -1.32
N GLU A 23 21.79 -4.49 -0.12
CA GLU A 23 21.12 -5.55 0.64
C GLU A 23 20.01 -4.91 1.48
N THR A 24 18.85 -4.66 0.88
CA THR A 24 17.61 -4.60 1.65
C THR A 24 17.54 -5.90 2.44
N PRO A 25 17.40 -5.85 3.78
CA PRO A 25 17.24 -7.08 4.53
C PRO A 25 15.99 -7.76 3.98
N GLU A 26 16.21 -8.89 3.33
CA GLU A 26 15.20 -9.80 2.85
C GLU A 26 14.23 -10.00 4.03
N ARG A 27 13.04 -9.43 3.94
CA ARG A 27 11.97 -9.70 4.88
C ARG A 27 11.55 -11.13 4.53
N ALA A 28 12.33 -12.11 5.04
CA ALA A 28 12.00 -13.52 4.92
C ALA A 28 10.51 -13.67 5.17
N ALA A 29 9.83 -14.39 4.31
CA ALA A 29 8.39 -14.60 4.35
C ALA A 29 7.99 -15.09 5.75
N LEU A 30 7.77 -14.15 6.65
CA LEU A 30 7.19 -14.46 7.95
C LEU A 30 5.80 -15.06 7.66
N PRO A 31 5.43 -16.15 8.33
CA PRO A 31 4.09 -16.71 8.16
C PRO A 31 3.06 -15.61 8.36
N PRO A 32 1.92 -15.66 7.65
CA PRO A 32 0.91 -14.63 7.77
C PRO A 32 0.58 -14.42 9.24
N LEU A 33 0.66 -13.16 9.68
CA LEU A 33 0.43 -12.80 11.08
C LEU A 33 -0.99 -13.16 11.53
N LEU A 34 -1.96 -13.19 10.60
CA LEU A 34 -3.35 -13.56 10.83
C LEU A 34 -3.76 -14.68 9.85
N GLN A 35 -4.58 -15.61 10.30
CA GLN A 35 -5.10 -16.71 9.49
C GLN A 35 -6.22 -16.25 8.55
N GLY A 36 -7.12 -15.42 9.06
CA GLY A 36 -8.28 -14.90 8.33
C GLY A 36 -8.04 -13.62 7.54
N ALA A 37 -6.80 -13.09 7.54
CA ALA A 37 -6.41 -11.90 6.79
C ALA A 37 -4.97 -12.04 6.29
N SER A 38 -4.84 -12.56 5.08
CA SER A 38 -3.55 -12.99 4.51
C SER A 38 -2.61 -11.84 4.15
N ASN A 39 -3.15 -10.67 3.83
CA ASN A 39 -2.40 -9.46 3.46
C ASN A 39 -2.08 -8.55 4.66
N PHE A 40 -2.36 -9.02 5.88
CA PHE A 40 -2.07 -8.27 7.09
C PHE A 40 -0.58 -8.13 7.33
N ARG A 41 -0.11 -6.90 7.52
CA ARG A 41 1.28 -6.57 7.84
C ARG A 41 1.44 -5.23 8.52
N ASP A 42 2.54 -5.09 9.25
CA ASP A 42 3.04 -3.82 9.79
C ASP A 42 3.59 -2.94 8.66
N VAL A 43 3.21 -1.67 8.62
CA VAL A 43 3.74 -0.67 7.68
C VAL A 43 5.08 -0.10 8.16
N GLY A 44 5.49 -0.40 9.40
CA GLY A 44 6.73 0.08 10.00
C GLY A 44 8.00 -0.64 9.55
N GLY A 45 9.14 -0.01 9.87
CA GLY A 45 10.50 -0.53 9.64
C GLY A 45 11.15 -0.07 8.35
N TYR A 46 10.46 0.66 7.49
CA TYR A 46 11.05 1.23 6.27
C TYR A 46 11.95 2.43 6.59
N PRO A 47 13.11 2.57 5.93
CA PRO A 47 13.98 3.73 6.10
C PRO A 47 13.38 4.96 5.42
N THR A 48 13.68 6.13 5.95
CA THR A 48 13.32 7.42 5.37
C THR A 48 14.54 8.10 4.78
N ALA A 49 14.34 9.07 3.88
CA ALA A 49 15.41 9.90 3.34
C ALA A 49 16.13 10.71 4.45
N GLY A 50 15.47 10.99 5.58
CA GLY A 50 16.04 11.66 6.74
C GLY A 50 16.90 10.79 7.64
N GLY A 51 17.06 9.49 7.34
CA GLY A 51 17.86 8.54 8.12
C GLY A 51 17.12 7.86 9.25
N GLN A 52 15.90 8.28 9.54
CA GLN A 52 15.00 7.65 10.53
C GLN A 52 14.30 6.43 9.91
N ARG A 53 13.55 5.70 10.73
CA ARG A 53 12.70 4.59 10.28
C ARG A 53 11.25 4.80 10.66
N VAL A 54 10.35 4.27 9.84
CA VAL A 54 8.93 4.19 10.20
C VAL A 54 8.77 3.26 11.40
N ARG A 55 8.15 3.76 12.46
CA ARG A 55 7.97 3.04 13.74
C ARG A 55 7.09 1.81 13.55
N ARG A 56 7.55 0.68 14.12
CA ARG A 56 6.78 -0.57 14.07
C ARG A 56 5.68 -0.63 15.13
N GLY A 57 4.67 -1.47 14.86
CA GLY A 57 3.60 -1.75 15.81
C GLY A 57 2.55 -0.66 15.97
N HIS A 58 2.55 0.37 15.11
CA HIS A 58 1.61 1.49 15.19
C HIS A 58 0.57 1.47 14.09
N VAL A 59 0.98 1.16 12.86
CA VAL A 59 0.07 1.16 11.71
C VAL A 59 0.21 -0.14 10.94
N PHE A 60 -0.91 -0.82 10.74
CA PHE A 60 -0.99 -2.09 10.01
C PHE A 60 -1.88 -1.92 8.78
N ARG A 61 -1.57 -2.63 7.72
CA ARG A 61 -2.47 -2.75 6.55
C ARG A 61 -2.94 -4.18 6.38
N SER A 62 -4.13 -4.38 5.76
CA SER A 62 -4.74 -5.70 5.63
C SER A 62 -5.69 -5.79 4.42
N ASP A 63 -6.06 -7.01 4.04
CA ASP A 63 -7.33 -7.35 3.42
C ASP A 63 -8.47 -7.28 4.44
N HIS A 64 -9.73 -7.56 4.02
CA HIS A 64 -10.88 -7.39 4.90
C HIS A 64 -10.80 -8.28 6.16
N LEU A 65 -11.35 -7.78 7.26
CA LEU A 65 -11.27 -8.42 8.58
C LEU A 65 -12.48 -9.33 8.89
N ALA A 66 -13.34 -9.60 7.92
CA ALA A 66 -14.58 -10.37 8.16
C ALA A 66 -14.35 -11.89 8.34
N ALA A 67 -13.16 -12.39 8.00
CA ALA A 67 -12.82 -13.81 8.12
C ALA A 67 -11.87 -14.12 9.30
N LEU A 68 -11.67 -13.17 10.21
CA LEU A 68 -10.78 -13.35 11.36
C LEU A 68 -11.27 -14.45 12.28
N THR A 69 -10.35 -15.31 12.72
CA THR A 69 -10.58 -16.30 13.75
C THR A 69 -10.51 -15.68 15.16
N GLU A 70 -10.97 -16.38 16.18
CA GLU A 70 -10.80 -15.94 17.58
C GLU A 70 -9.32 -15.71 17.94
N THR A 71 -8.42 -16.56 17.41
CA THR A 71 -6.97 -16.42 17.58
C THR A 71 -6.46 -15.14 16.93
N ASP A 72 -6.97 -14.79 15.74
CA ASP A 72 -6.60 -13.55 15.07
C ASP A 72 -7.06 -12.32 15.85
N VAL A 73 -8.29 -12.35 16.38
CA VAL A 73 -8.84 -11.28 17.23
C VAL A 73 -7.98 -11.11 18.48
N ALA A 74 -7.63 -12.21 19.16
CA ALA A 74 -6.73 -12.15 20.32
C ALA A 74 -5.36 -11.55 19.95
N ARG A 75 -4.85 -11.85 18.75
CA ARG A 75 -3.59 -11.30 18.25
C ARG A 75 -3.67 -9.81 17.93
N LEU A 76 -4.76 -9.33 17.32
CA LEU A 76 -5.01 -7.89 17.13
C LEU A 76 -5.06 -7.14 18.45
N LYS A 77 -5.74 -7.71 19.45
CA LYS A 77 -5.77 -7.16 20.81
C LYS A 77 -4.37 -7.11 21.47
N ALA A 78 -3.58 -8.16 21.29
CA ALA A 78 -2.20 -8.21 21.80
C ALA A 78 -1.29 -7.19 21.10
N LEU A 79 -1.53 -6.87 19.83
CA LEU A 79 -0.87 -5.78 19.10
C LEU A 79 -1.36 -4.39 19.53
N GLY A 80 -2.36 -4.31 20.40
CA GLY A 80 -2.93 -3.05 20.87
C GLY A 80 -3.82 -2.34 19.87
N VAL A 81 -4.24 -2.99 18.77
CA VAL A 81 -5.10 -2.40 17.75
C VAL A 81 -6.44 -1.97 18.35
N ARG A 82 -6.81 -0.71 18.16
CA ARG A 82 -8.05 -0.10 18.68
C ARG A 82 -8.99 0.37 17.59
N HIS A 83 -8.49 0.65 16.39
CA HIS A 83 -9.29 1.14 15.28
C HIS A 83 -9.02 0.32 14.01
N SER A 84 -10.08 0.08 13.24
CA SER A 84 -10.00 -0.47 11.88
C SER A 84 -10.59 0.54 10.89
N LEU A 85 -9.75 1.07 10.00
CA LEU A 85 -10.08 2.08 9.01
C LEU A 85 -10.47 1.37 7.71
N ASP A 86 -11.77 1.34 7.42
CA ASP A 86 -12.35 0.51 6.38
C ASP A 86 -12.68 1.32 5.12
N PHE A 87 -11.88 1.13 4.06
CA PHE A 87 -12.07 1.78 2.76
C PHE A 87 -13.10 1.08 1.85
N ARG A 88 -13.73 0.01 2.28
CA ARG A 88 -14.67 -0.73 1.43
C ARG A 88 -15.89 0.10 1.06
N GLY A 89 -16.39 -0.15 -0.14
CA GLY A 89 -17.67 0.40 -0.61
C GLY A 89 -18.86 -0.15 0.15
N THR A 90 -20.01 0.51 0.01
CA THR A 90 -21.23 0.18 0.72
C THR A 90 -21.69 -1.26 0.47
N ALA A 91 -21.68 -1.72 -0.78
CA ALA A 91 -22.07 -3.07 -1.14
C ALA A 91 -21.12 -4.13 -0.57
N GLU A 92 -19.81 -3.87 -0.57
CA GLU A 92 -18.79 -4.74 0.01
C GLU A 92 -18.98 -4.90 1.52
N CYS A 93 -19.26 -3.81 2.23
CA CYS A 93 -19.52 -3.82 3.68
C CYS A 93 -20.79 -4.59 4.04
N THR A 94 -21.84 -4.48 3.21
CA THR A 94 -23.11 -5.18 3.41
C THR A 94 -22.95 -6.68 3.16
N SER A 95 -22.18 -7.09 2.15
CA SER A 95 -21.99 -8.49 1.80
C SER A 95 -21.09 -9.25 2.78
N THR A 96 -20.12 -8.57 3.37
CA THR A 96 -19.15 -9.15 4.32
C THR A 96 -18.98 -8.25 5.55
N PRO A 97 -20.02 -8.11 6.38
CA PRO A 97 -19.95 -7.31 7.60
C PRO A 97 -19.01 -7.96 8.62
N TYR A 98 -18.42 -7.13 9.48
CA TYR A 98 -17.67 -7.61 10.65
C TYR A 98 -17.82 -6.67 11.84
N ALA A 99 -17.63 -7.23 13.03
CA ALA A 99 -17.44 -6.50 14.26
C ALA A 99 -16.35 -7.22 15.08
N ILE A 100 -15.42 -6.47 15.64
CA ILE A 100 -14.34 -7.01 16.46
C ILE A 100 -14.42 -6.35 17.82
N ASP A 101 -14.62 -7.17 18.86
CA ASP A 101 -14.71 -6.66 20.23
C ASP A 101 -13.45 -5.87 20.64
N GLY A 102 -13.64 -4.64 21.10
CA GLY A 102 -12.58 -3.73 21.49
C GLY A 102 -11.82 -3.04 20.33
N VAL A 103 -12.31 -3.18 19.08
CA VAL A 103 -11.78 -2.47 17.90
C VAL A 103 -12.91 -1.68 17.24
N GLU A 104 -12.81 -0.37 17.26
CA GLU A 104 -13.76 0.52 16.61
C GLU A 104 -13.56 0.51 15.09
N ARG A 105 -14.65 0.31 14.34
CA ARG A 105 -14.63 0.39 12.88
C ARG A 105 -14.95 1.81 12.42
N VAL A 106 -14.03 2.42 11.70
CA VAL A 106 -14.19 3.74 11.09
C VAL A 106 -14.41 3.58 9.59
N ALA A 107 -15.57 3.99 9.09
CA ALA A 107 -15.90 3.90 7.68
C ALA A 107 -15.28 5.06 6.89
N LEU A 108 -14.38 4.73 5.97
CA LEU A 108 -13.71 5.64 5.03
C LEU A 108 -14.05 5.23 3.59
N THR A 109 -15.32 5.15 3.28
CA THR A 109 -15.85 4.54 2.06
C THR A 109 -15.27 5.14 0.78
N ILE A 110 -14.71 4.27 -0.06
CA ILE A 110 -14.30 4.52 -1.45
C ILE A 110 -14.97 3.45 -2.32
N GLU A 111 -15.91 3.86 -3.16
CA GLU A 111 -16.60 2.92 -4.05
C GLU A 111 -15.66 2.40 -5.15
N PRO A 112 -15.69 1.08 -5.48
CA PRO A 112 -14.76 0.48 -6.45
C PRO A 112 -15.19 0.81 -7.89
N THR A 113 -14.69 1.92 -8.45
CA THR A 113 -15.06 2.40 -9.81
C THR A 113 -14.74 1.38 -10.90
N VAL A 114 -13.65 0.61 -10.79
CA VAL A 114 -13.30 -0.46 -11.75
C VAL A 114 -14.39 -1.52 -11.84
N VAL A 115 -15.02 -1.88 -10.73
CA VAL A 115 -16.11 -2.88 -10.71
C VAL A 115 -17.30 -2.38 -11.52
N ALA A 116 -17.72 -1.13 -11.32
CA ALA A 116 -18.81 -0.52 -12.05
C ALA A 116 -18.51 -0.43 -13.56
N ARG A 117 -17.28 -0.06 -13.94
CA ARG A 117 -16.82 -0.02 -15.35
C ARG A 117 -16.83 -1.41 -15.98
N MET A 118 -16.31 -2.42 -15.26
CA MET A 118 -16.35 -3.82 -15.74
C MET A 118 -17.77 -4.35 -15.93
N GLN A 119 -18.69 -4.05 -14.99
CA GLN A 119 -20.09 -4.42 -15.13
C GLN A 119 -20.75 -3.79 -16.38
N THR A 120 -20.42 -2.54 -16.68
CA THR A 120 -20.89 -1.85 -17.88
C THR A 120 -20.41 -2.54 -19.16
N LEU A 121 -19.12 -2.90 -19.24
CA LEU A 121 -18.56 -3.62 -20.39
C LEU A 121 -19.22 -5.00 -20.56
N VAL A 122 -19.37 -5.74 -19.48
CA VAL A 122 -20.03 -7.06 -19.51
C VAL A 122 -21.49 -6.95 -19.97
N ALA A 123 -22.23 -5.94 -19.51
CA ALA A 123 -23.60 -5.69 -19.94
C ALA A 123 -23.71 -5.35 -21.45
N GLN A 124 -22.65 -4.81 -22.04
CA GLN A 124 -22.52 -4.53 -23.47
C GLN A 124 -22.00 -5.75 -24.28
N GLY A 125 -21.71 -6.87 -23.62
CA GLY A 125 -21.11 -8.05 -24.25
C GLY A 125 -19.63 -7.86 -24.62
N VAL A 126 -18.96 -6.87 -24.04
CA VAL A 126 -17.56 -6.55 -24.31
C VAL A 126 -16.66 -7.21 -23.26
N VAL A 127 -15.66 -7.94 -23.73
CA VAL A 127 -14.58 -8.47 -22.90
C VAL A 127 -13.33 -7.65 -23.17
N PRO A 128 -12.84 -6.85 -22.20
CA PRO A 128 -11.66 -6.03 -22.44
C PRO A 128 -10.41 -6.91 -22.62
N SER A 129 -9.46 -6.45 -23.42
CA SER A 129 -8.13 -7.06 -23.54
C SER A 129 -7.34 -6.90 -22.22
N THR A 130 -6.16 -7.53 -22.15
CA THR A 130 -5.24 -7.34 -21.03
C THR A 130 -4.83 -5.88 -20.91
N GLU A 131 -4.48 -5.23 -22.01
CA GLU A 131 -4.05 -3.84 -22.10
C GLU A 131 -5.18 -2.87 -21.69
N GLU A 132 -6.40 -3.12 -22.17
CA GLU A 132 -7.57 -2.33 -21.75
C GLU A 132 -7.88 -2.49 -20.26
N THR A 133 -7.72 -3.71 -19.73
CA THR A 133 -7.90 -3.95 -18.29
C THR A 133 -6.82 -3.22 -17.46
N VAL A 134 -5.57 -3.23 -17.90
CA VAL A 134 -4.48 -2.45 -17.27
C VAL A 134 -4.82 -0.95 -17.34
N ALA A 135 -5.28 -0.44 -18.46
CA ALA A 135 -5.68 0.96 -18.62
C ALA A 135 -6.81 1.34 -17.65
N LEU A 136 -7.84 0.50 -17.50
CA LEU A 136 -8.93 0.69 -16.52
C LEU A 136 -8.41 0.74 -15.06
N MET A 137 -7.44 -0.11 -14.73
CA MET A 137 -6.81 -0.06 -13.41
C MET A 137 -6.01 1.23 -13.21
N CYS A 138 -5.23 1.66 -14.21
CA CYS A 138 -4.51 2.94 -14.15
C CYS A 138 -5.47 4.12 -13.96
N GLU A 139 -6.62 4.13 -14.64
CA GLU A 139 -7.65 5.15 -14.44
C GLU A 139 -8.22 5.12 -13.02
N THR A 140 -8.45 3.92 -12.46
CA THR A 140 -8.91 3.77 -11.07
C THR A 140 -7.92 4.39 -10.08
N TYR A 141 -6.62 4.27 -10.32
CA TYR A 141 -5.61 4.90 -9.47
C TYR A 141 -5.54 6.42 -9.66
N ARG A 142 -5.77 6.94 -10.87
CA ARG A 142 -5.97 8.38 -11.07
C ARG A 142 -7.23 8.89 -10.37
N ASP A 143 -8.31 8.09 -10.35
CA ASP A 143 -9.53 8.42 -9.61
C ASP A 143 -9.29 8.50 -8.09
N PHE A 144 -8.40 7.68 -7.52
CA PHE A 144 -8.01 7.81 -6.11
C PHE A 144 -7.42 9.19 -5.83
N VAL A 145 -6.56 9.70 -6.71
CA VAL A 145 -5.96 11.03 -6.60
C VAL A 145 -7.02 12.12 -6.77
N ASN A 146 -7.82 12.03 -7.83
CA ASN A 146 -8.68 13.13 -8.28
C ASN A 146 -9.99 13.24 -7.49
N HIS A 147 -10.53 12.11 -7.03
CA HIS A 147 -11.88 12.05 -6.48
C HIS A 147 -11.94 11.58 -5.02
N ASN A 148 -10.88 10.98 -4.50
CA ASN A 148 -10.88 10.40 -3.17
C ASN A 148 -9.90 11.06 -2.19
N ALA A 149 -9.23 12.16 -2.58
CA ALA A 149 -8.28 12.89 -1.74
C ALA A 149 -8.84 13.23 -0.35
N GLY A 150 -10.08 13.71 -0.27
CA GLY A 150 -10.74 14.03 1.01
C GLY A 150 -10.93 12.80 1.91
N THR A 151 -11.15 11.60 1.36
CA THR A 151 -11.24 10.37 2.15
C THR A 151 -9.87 9.95 2.68
N TYR A 152 -8.81 10.05 1.87
CA TYR A 152 -7.44 9.84 2.34
C TYR A 152 -6.99 10.91 3.33
N GLY A 153 -7.46 12.14 3.20
CA GLY A 153 -7.26 13.19 4.21
C GLY A 153 -7.86 12.83 5.56
N ARG A 154 -9.10 12.32 5.59
CA ARG A 154 -9.72 11.81 6.83
C ARG A 154 -8.95 10.63 7.41
N PHE A 155 -8.42 9.73 6.59
CA PHE A 155 -7.52 8.65 7.02
C PHE A 155 -6.29 9.20 7.75
N MET A 156 -5.57 10.16 7.14
CA MET A 156 -4.38 10.77 7.74
C MET A 156 -4.69 11.50 9.05
N LYS A 157 -5.79 12.26 9.09
CA LYS A 157 -6.23 12.98 10.30
C LYS A 157 -6.61 12.02 11.42
N HIS A 158 -7.26 10.90 11.09
CA HIS A 158 -7.56 9.89 12.10
C HIS A 158 -6.28 9.29 12.73
N LEU A 159 -5.23 9.06 11.94
CA LEU A 159 -3.94 8.59 12.47
C LEU A 159 -3.33 9.61 13.46
N LEU A 160 -3.49 10.91 13.20
CA LEU A 160 -3.03 11.99 14.09
C LEU A 160 -3.85 12.07 15.38
N GLU A 161 -5.17 11.96 15.27
CA GLU A 161 -6.10 12.08 16.40
C GLU A 161 -6.07 10.89 17.35
N GLN A 162 -5.71 9.71 16.82
CA GLN A 162 -5.76 8.44 17.55
C GLN A 162 -4.36 7.79 17.60
N PRO A 163 -3.55 8.07 18.62
CA PRO A 163 -2.16 7.59 18.69
C PRO A 163 -2.02 6.09 19.04
N THR A 164 -3.12 5.37 19.12
CA THR A 164 -3.13 3.92 19.38
C THR A 164 -2.84 3.13 18.10
N PRO A 165 -2.35 1.88 18.19
CA PRO A 165 -2.18 1.03 17.01
C PRO A 165 -3.48 0.84 16.21
N GLN A 166 -3.38 0.94 14.89
CA GLN A 166 -4.51 0.91 13.98
C GLN A 166 -4.26 0.00 12.78
N VAL A 167 -5.33 -0.56 12.22
CA VAL A 167 -5.28 -1.29 10.95
C VAL A 167 -6.16 -0.61 9.92
N PHE A 168 -5.66 -0.41 8.72
CA PHE A 168 -6.46 0.08 7.59
C PHE A 168 -6.53 -0.97 6.49
N HIS A 169 -7.69 -1.06 5.84
CA HIS A 169 -7.96 -2.11 4.87
C HIS A 169 -9.04 -1.72 3.85
N CYS A 170 -9.12 -2.50 2.78
CA CYS A 170 -10.28 -2.58 1.89
C CYS A 170 -10.71 -4.05 1.76
N THR A 171 -11.18 -4.50 0.61
CA THR A 171 -11.56 -5.92 0.42
C THR A 171 -10.33 -6.81 0.28
N ALA A 172 -9.44 -6.56 -0.67
CA ALA A 172 -8.22 -7.35 -0.88
C ALA A 172 -6.97 -6.73 -0.21
N GLY A 173 -7.08 -5.52 0.37
CA GLY A 173 -5.94 -4.80 0.90
C GLY A 173 -4.91 -4.38 -0.16
N LYS A 174 -5.34 -4.31 -1.44
CA LYS A 174 -4.49 -4.08 -2.62
C LYS A 174 -4.48 -2.61 -3.02
N ASP A 175 -5.56 -2.18 -3.68
CA ASP A 175 -5.61 -0.94 -4.46
C ASP A 175 -5.85 0.28 -3.57
N ARG A 176 -7.03 0.45 -2.97
CA ARG A 176 -7.36 1.54 -2.04
C ARG A 176 -6.40 1.59 -0.85
N THR A 177 -6.15 0.42 -0.26
CA THR A 177 -5.18 0.24 0.85
C THR A 177 -3.74 0.47 0.37
N GLY A 178 -3.39 0.04 -0.84
CA GLY A 178 -2.07 0.25 -1.43
C GLY A 178 -1.76 1.72 -1.62
N PHE A 179 -2.71 2.50 -2.15
CA PHE A 179 -2.55 3.93 -2.32
C PHE A 179 -2.53 4.68 -0.97
N ALA A 180 -3.36 4.29 0.01
CA ALA A 180 -3.30 4.83 1.37
C ALA A 180 -1.93 4.61 2.03
N ALA A 181 -1.35 3.39 1.87
CA ALA A 181 0.00 3.09 2.34
C ALA A 181 1.06 3.96 1.64
N ALA A 182 0.93 4.13 0.32
CA ALA A 182 1.85 4.96 -0.45
C ALA A 182 1.81 6.42 0.00
N LEU A 183 0.64 6.99 0.25
CA LEU A 183 0.48 8.35 0.79
C LEU A 183 1.11 8.48 2.19
N LEU A 184 0.82 7.53 3.09
CA LEU A 184 1.37 7.55 4.45
C LEU A 184 2.90 7.46 4.42
N LEU A 185 3.46 6.51 3.68
CA LEU A 185 4.90 6.33 3.57
C LEU A 185 5.59 7.54 2.91
N SER A 186 4.93 8.17 1.91
CA SER A 186 5.42 9.41 1.32
C SER A 186 5.44 10.56 2.33
N ALA A 187 4.38 10.72 3.13
CA ALA A 187 4.31 11.72 4.20
C ALA A 187 5.38 11.53 5.27
N LEU A 188 5.83 10.29 5.47
CA LEU A 188 6.92 9.93 6.39
C LEU A 188 8.32 10.02 5.75
N GLY A 189 8.43 10.42 4.48
CA GLY A 189 9.70 10.58 3.79
C GLY A 189 10.36 9.29 3.32
N VAL A 190 9.60 8.22 3.13
CA VAL A 190 10.06 6.97 2.51
C VAL A 190 10.16 7.17 1.00
N ASP A 191 11.22 6.66 0.36
CA ASP A 191 11.43 6.80 -1.07
C ASP A 191 10.45 5.95 -1.92
N ARG A 192 10.21 6.38 -3.18
CA ARG A 192 9.25 5.73 -4.09
C ARG A 192 9.56 4.26 -4.37
N ALA A 193 10.83 3.87 -4.44
CA ALA A 193 11.22 2.48 -4.71
C ALA A 193 10.87 1.57 -3.52
N THR A 194 11.08 2.05 -2.31
CA THR A 194 10.69 1.35 -1.07
C THR A 194 9.15 1.26 -0.94
N ILE A 195 8.43 2.32 -1.30
CA ILE A 195 6.95 2.32 -1.33
C ILE A 195 6.43 1.30 -2.35
N GLU A 196 6.99 1.27 -3.56
CA GLU A 196 6.64 0.29 -4.59
C GLU A 196 6.93 -1.15 -4.13
N HIS A 197 8.06 -1.36 -3.44
CA HIS A 197 8.37 -2.66 -2.85
C HIS A 197 7.27 -3.13 -1.87
N ASP A 198 6.86 -2.28 -0.90
CA ASP A 198 5.74 -2.62 0.00
C ASP A 198 4.45 -2.92 -0.77
N TYR A 199 4.15 -2.11 -1.77
CA TYR A 199 2.96 -2.29 -2.61
C TYR A 199 2.95 -3.66 -3.28
N LEU A 200 4.06 -4.06 -3.92
CA LEU A 200 4.22 -5.32 -4.65
C LEU A 200 4.26 -6.57 -3.75
N LEU A 201 4.58 -6.43 -2.44
CA LEU A 201 4.47 -7.53 -1.48
C LEU A 201 3.04 -8.11 -1.43
N THR A 202 2.03 -7.32 -1.79
CA THR A 202 0.65 -7.78 -1.90
C THR A 202 0.50 -9.01 -2.80
N ASN A 203 1.25 -9.11 -3.90
CA ASN A 203 1.22 -10.25 -4.82
C ASN A 203 1.73 -11.56 -4.19
N GLN A 204 2.53 -11.45 -3.14
CA GLN A 204 3.08 -12.60 -2.42
C GLN A 204 2.23 -12.99 -1.21
N LEU A 205 1.64 -11.99 -0.54
CA LEU A 205 0.95 -12.17 0.74
C LEU A 205 -0.54 -12.44 0.57
N TYR A 206 -1.21 -11.72 -0.35
CA TYR A 206 -2.65 -11.84 -0.52
C TYR A 206 -3.04 -13.19 -1.10
N LYS A 207 -3.81 -13.93 -0.34
CA LYS A 207 -4.42 -15.21 -0.76
C LYS A 207 -5.87 -14.96 -1.12
N ARG A 208 -6.15 -15.16 -2.38
CA ARG A 208 -7.50 -15.06 -2.94
C ARG A 208 -8.41 -16.14 -2.40
N ASP A 209 -9.69 -15.83 -2.24
CA ASP A 209 -10.70 -16.84 -1.95
C ASP A 209 -10.79 -17.84 -3.12
N ALA A 210 -10.57 -19.11 -2.82
CA ALA A 210 -10.62 -20.17 -3.83
C ALA A 210 -11.99 -20.27 -4.54
N ARG A 211 -13.08 -19.82 -3.90
CA ARG A 211 -14.41 -19.76 -4.51
C ARG A 211 -14.51 -18.82 -5.71
N LEU A 212 -13.56 -17.91 -5.87
CA LEU A 212 -13.46 -16.98 -7.00
C LEU A 212 -12.64 -17.56 -8.16
N GLU A 213 -12.06 -18.75 -8.00
CA GLU A 213 -11.33 -19.40 -9.08
C GLU A 213 -12.27 -19.81 -10.22
N GLY A 214 -11.80 -19.58 -11.45
CA GLY A 214 -12.58 -19.88 -12.66
C GLY A 214 -13.69 -18.87 -12.98
N GLN A 215 -13.89 -17.82 -12.16
CA GLN A 215 -14.84 -16.76 -12.47
C GLN A 215 -14.21 -15.72 -13.41
N GLY A 216 -14.98 -15.30 -14.43
CA GLY A 216 -14.56 -14.29 -15.40
C GLY A 216 -13.54 -14.78 -16.43
N HIS A 217 -13.10 -13.88 -17.31
CA HIS A 217 -12.12 -14.18 -18.35
C HIS A 217 -10.70 -14.24 -17.77
N PRO A 218 -9.92 -15.32 -17.98
CA PRO A 218 -8.65 -15.55 -17.29
C PRO A 218 -7.65 -14.40 -17.43
N HIS A 219 -7.53 -13.79 -18.62
CA HIS A 219 -6.60 -12.70 -18.86
C HIS A 219 -7.01 -11.40 -18.15
N VAL A 220 -8.31 -11.10 -18.05
CA VAL A 220 -8.86 -9.98 -17.29
C VAL A 220 -8.62 -10.19 -15.78
N MET A 221 -9.00 -11.39 -15.31
CA MET A 221 -8.86 -11.72 -13.90
C MET A 221 -7.41 -11.75 -13.45
N LYS A 222 -6.47 -12.15 -14.32
CA LYS A 222 -5.03 -12.09 -14.02
C LYS A 222 -4.58 -10.66 -13.71
N VAL A 223 -5.07 -9.66 -14.43
CA VAL A 223 -4.79 -8.24 -14.16
C VAL A 223 -5.46 -7.77 -12.87
N LEU A 224 -6.76 -8.07 -12.72
CA LEU A 224 -7.54 -7.60 -11.57
C LEU A 224 -7.09 -8.18 -10.23
N TRP A 225 -6.46 -9.36 -10.23
CA TRP A 225 -6.08 -10.04 -8.99
C TRP A 225 -4.68 -9.73 -8.50
N GLN A 226 -3.87 -9.10 -9.31
CA GLN A 226 -2.52 -8.67 -8.96
C GLN A 226 -2.45 -7.15 -8.79
N VAL A 227 -1.40 -6.68 -8.17
CA VAL A 227 -0.96 -5.30 -8.28
C VAL A 227 0.21 -5.23 -9.24
N GLN A 228 0.29 -4.16 -10.02
CA GLN A 228 1.36 -3.93 -11.00
C GLN A 228 1.94 -2.53 -10.77
N PRO A 229 3.26 -2.31 -11.00
CA PRO A 229 3.89 -1.01 -10.80
C PRO A 229 3.15 0.12 -11.53
N GLU A 230 2.66 -0.16 -12.76
CA GLU A 230 1.98 0.80 -13.62
C GLU A 230 0.75 1.43 -12.95
N PHE A 231 0.06 0.69 -12.07
CA PHE A 231 -1.10 1.23 -11.37
C PHE A 231 -0.70 2.31 -10.37
N LEU A 232 0.30 2.03 -9.54
CA LEU A 232 0.80 2.98 -8.57
C LEU A 232 1.48 4.17 -9.25
N HIS A 233 2.22 3.92 -10.33
CA HIS A 233 2.84 4.97 -11.15
C HIS A 233 1.77 5.90 -11.74
N ALA A 234 0.64 5.38 -12.23
CA ALA A 234 -0.45 6.21 -12.74
C ALA A 234 -1.01 7.19 -11.67
N ALA A 235 -1.02 6.78 -10.39
CA ALA A 235 -1.38 7.69 -9.30
C ALA A 235 -0.29 8.72 -9.04
N PHE A 236 0.98 8.32 -8.97
CA PHE A 236 2.09 9.25 -8.77
C PHE A 236 2.22 10.26 -9.91
N ASP A 237 2.05 9.81 -11.15
CA ASP A 237 2.05 10.70 -12.33
C ASP A 237 0.91 11.72 -12.27
N ALA A 238 -0.28 11.30 -11.81
CA ALA A 238 -1.41 12.21 -11.62
C ALA A 238 -1.11 13.24 -10.52
N VAL A 239 -0.49 12.83 -9.42
CA VAL A 239 -0.03 13.74 -8.35
C VAL A 239 0.99 14.74 -8.90
N ASP A 240 2.01 14.27 -9.60
CA ASP A 240 3.08 15.11 -10.13
C ASP A 240 2.56 16.12 -11.17
N GLN A 241 1.66 15.68 -12.08
CA GLN A 241 1.13 16.50 -13.18
C GLN A 241 0.06 17.51 -12.74
N GLN A 242 -0.77 17.14 -11.77
CA GLN A 242 -1.96 17.94 -11.41
C GLN A 242 -1.77 18.76 -10.14
N HIS A 243 -0.83 18.36 -9.27
CA HIS A 243 -0.62 19.00 -7.96
C HIS A 243 0.81 19.52 -7.77
N GLY A 244 1.72 19.33 -8.74
CA GLY A 244 3.09 19.81 -8.64
C GLY A 244 4.04 18.91 -7.81
N GLY A 245 3.53 17.81 -7.28
CA GLY A 245 4.29 16.82 -6.52
C GLY A 245 3.58 16.36 -5.24
N MET A 246 4.21 15.40 -4.57
CA MET A 246 3.59 14.74 -3.40
C MET A 246 3.42 15.71 -2.22
N ASP A 247 4.38 16.60 -1.97
CA ASP A 247 4.29 17.55 -0.85
C ASP A 247 3.14 18.53 -1.04
N ASP A 248 2.96 19.06 -2.25
CA ASP A 248 1.85 19.94 -2.59
C ASP A 248 0.50 19.20 -2.54
N TYR A 249 0.47 17.93 -2.96
CA TYR A 249 -0.72 17.09 -2.88
C TYR A 249 -1.12 16.81 -1.42
N LEU A 250 -0.16 16.45 -0.56
CA LEU A 250 -0.40 16.20 0.86
C LEU A 250 -0.94 17.43 1.58
N GLN A 251 -0.42 18.62 1.27
CA GLN A 251 -0.88 19.87 1.88
C GLN A 251 -2.17 20.39 1.26
N GLY A 252 -2.28 20.38 -0.05
CA GLY A 252 -3.42 20.95 -0.79
C GLY A 252 -4.64 20.03 -0.79
N ALA A 253 -4.59 18.90 -1.49
CA ALA A 253 -5.74 18.05 -1.73
C ALA A 253 -6.06 17.10 -0.57
N ILE A 254 -5.03 16.51 0.08
CA ILE A 254 -5.18 15.70 1.29
C ILE A 254 -5.51 16.58 2.49
N GLY A 255 -5.02 17.83 2.53
CA GLY A 255 -5.36 18.85 3.52
C GLY A 255 -4.63 18.67 4.85
N LEU A 256 -3.37 18.22 4.82
CA LEU A 256 -2.47 18.22 5.97
C LEU A 256 -1.73 19.55 6.05
N SER A 257 -1.88 20.29 7.14
CA SER A 257 -1.02 21.43 7.41
C SER A 257 0.43 20.99 7.63
N PRO A 258 1.42 21.90 7.46
CA PRO A 258 2.82 21.58 7.78
C PRO A 258 3.01 21.11 9.22
N GLN A 259 2.22 21.62 10.17
CA GLN A 259 2.24 21.22 11.57
C GLN A 259 1.70 19.78 11.76
N GLU A 260 0.59 19.44 11.10
CA GLU A 260 0.04 18.08 11.13
C GLU A 260 0.99 17.06 10.49
N LEU A 261 1.67 17.43 9.39
CA LEU A 261 2.67 16.58 8.75
C LEU A 261 3.88 16.34 9.69
N ALA A 262 4.39 17.41 10.32
CA ALA A 262 5.49 17.27 11.29
C ALA A 262 5.08 16.44 12.52
N GLU A 263 3.84 16.58 12.98
CA GLU A 263 3.31 15.78 14.09
C GLU A 263 3.17 14.29 13.71
N LEU A 264 2.68 13.99 12.49
CA LEU A 264 2.60 12.61 11.98
C LEU A 264 4.00 11.97 11.92
N GLN A 265 5.00 12.70 11.45
CA GLN A 265 6.40 12.26 11.42
C GLN A 265 6.93 12.03 12.84
N ARG A 266 6.70 12.95 13.77
CA ARG A 266 7.12 12.80 15.18
C ARG A 266 6.50 11.56 15.87
N MET A 267 5.25 11.24 15.54
CA MET A 267 4.54 10.09 16.10
C MET A 267 5.00 8.76 15.51
N LEU A 268 5.25 8.73 14.19
CA LEU A 268 5.44 7.49 13.43
C LEU A 268 6.88 7.26 12.96
N LEU A 269 7.84 8.12 13.30
CA LEU A 269 9.26 7.90 13.04
C LEU A 269 10.03 7.60 14.32
N GLU A 270 11.10 6.84 14.18
CA GLU A 270 12.08 6.51 15.23
C GLU A 270 13.50 6.52 14.64
N ASP A 271 14.52 6.72 15.51
CA ASP A 271 15.94 6.77 15.12
C ASP A 271 16.50 5.36 14.78
#